data_1f2f2d3ee01ea03ca13188dfa4c41f1b
#
_entry.id   1f2f2d3ee01ea03ca13188dfa4c41f1b
#
_cell.length_a   1.000
_cell.length_b   1.000
_cell.length_c   1.000
_cell.angle_alpha   90.00
_cell.angle_beta   90.00
_cell.angle_gamma   90.00
#
_symmetry.space_group_name_H-M   'P 1'
#
loop_
_entity.id
_entity.type
_entity.pdbx_description
1 polymer ?
#
loop_
_entity_poly.entity_id
_entity_poly.type
_entity_poly.pdbx_seq_one_letter_code
_entity_poly.pdbx_strand_id
1 'polypeptide(L)'
;MNSIGTLFRLTSFGESHGAAIGGVIDGMPAGIEVDMAFIQSELARRKPGQSCLTTARKEDDEVELLSGIFEGKTTGTPIGFLVRNTNHHSEDYENLRNVYRPSHADFTYEQKYGIRDHRGGGRSSARETISRVVAGAFAKLALRQLGINIKAYTQQVGDIVLPGTYLDYNLEKTDENAVRCPDENVAEEMSQLILRVKAEGDTIGGVIACVISGCPVGLGEPVYDKLQAKLGAAMLSINAVKGFEYGLGFAGSSGRGSEQNDTFVPDGNGGVTTTTNNSGGIQGGISNGQDIYFRVAFKPVATLLKEQETVDNLGNATTLTARGRHDACVLPRAVPVVEAMAAITILDVYLLSRSTQMGR
;
A
#
# COMPACT_ATOMS: atom_id res chain seq x y z
N MET A 1 -6.21 -14.87 6.78
CA MET A 1 -6.57 -15.25 5.40
C MET A 1 -5.46 -14.76 4.46
N ASN A 2 -5.29 -15.42 3.30
CA ASN A 2 -4.27 -15.04 2.30
C ASN A 2 -4.92 -14.50 1.02
N SER A 3 -6.20 -14.13 1.08
CA SER A 3 -6.97 -13.60 -0.04
C SER A 3 -7.63 -12.28 0.35
N ILE A 4 -7.72 -11.36 -0.63
CA ILE A 4 -8.42 -10.08 -0.55
C ILE A 4 -9.25 -9.88 -1.82
N GLY A 5 -10.38 -9.17 -1.71
CA GLY A 5 -11.33 -8.93 -2.79
C GLY A 5 -12.44 -9.98 -2.84
N THR A 6 -13.50 -9.66 -3.54
CA THR A 6 -14.71 -10.51 -3.72
C THR A 6 -14.79 -11.03 -5.15
N LEU A 7 -14.94 -10.16 -6.13
CA LEU A 7 -14.91 -10.49 -7.57
C LEU A 7 -13.49 -10.38 -8.12
N PHE A 8 -12.87 -9.21 -8.02
CA PHE A 8 -11.44 -9.07 -8.29
C PHE A 8 -10.67 -9.50 -7.05
N ARG A 9 -10.13 -10.69 -7.05
CA ARG A 9 -9.55 -11.32 -5.88
C ARG A 9 -8.11 -11.71 -6.07
N LEU A 10 -7.27 -11.31 -5.12
CA LEU A 10 -5.89 -11.77 -5.01
C LEU A 10 -5.78 -12.83 -3.92
N THR A 11 -5.23 -14.00 -4.23
CA THR A 11 -4.72 -14.98 -3.26
C THR A 11 -3.21 -15.03 -3.36
N SER A 12 -2.48 -14.65 -2.30
CA SER A 12 -1.01 -14.60 -2.30
C SER A 12 -0.37 -15.75 -1.51
N PHE A 13 0.82 -16.17 -1.92
CA PHE A 13 1.62 -17.22 -1.28
C PHE A 13 3.11 -16.88 -1.31
N GLY A 14 3.91 -17.69 -0.63
CA GLY A 14 5.35 -17.57 -0.53
C GLY A 14 5.84 -16.74 0.66
N GLU A 15 7.08 -16.95 1.06
CA GLU A 15 7.79 -16.34 2.19
C GLU A 15 9.03 -15.58 1.72
N SER A 16 9.49 -14.63 2.54
CA SER A 16 10.64 -13.77 2.20
C SER A 16 11.95 -14.53 1.93
N HIS A 17 12.12 -15.72 2.51
CA HIS A 17 13.27 -16.60 2.34
C HIS A 17 12.88 -17.96 1.75
N GLY A 18 11.66 -18.09 1.22
CA GLY A 18 11.23 -19.21 0.39
C GLY A 18 11.73 -19.08 -1.06
N ALA A 19 11.34 -20.00 -1.92
CA ALA A 19 11.77 -20.03 -3.33
C ALA A 19 11.23 -18.83 -4.13
N ALA A 20 10.01 -18.38 -3.83
CA ALA A 20 9.35 -17.28 -4.55
C ALA A 20 8.24 -16.64 -3.70
N ILE A 21 7.83 -15.44 -4.10
CA ILE A 21 6.55 -14.83 -3.76
C ILE A 21 5.66 -14.94 -4.99
N GLY A 22 4.40 -15.31 -4.82
CA GLY A 22 3.48 -15.40 -5.94
C GLY A 22 2.04 -15.15 -5.54
N GLY A 23 1.18 -15.27 -6.52
CA GLY A 23 -0.26 -15.13 -6.32
C GLY A 23 -1.08 -15.62 -7.49
N VAL A 24 -2.38 -15.69 -7.24
CA VAL A 24 -3.40 -15.90 -8.26
C VAL A 24 -4.35 -14.71 -8.19
N ILE A 25 -4.51 -14.03 -9.31
CA ILE A 25 -5.53 -12.99 -9.51
C ILE A 25 -6.72 -13.67 -10.19
N ASP A 26 -7.86 -13.64 -9.55
CA ASP A 26 -9.13 -14.14 -10.07
C ASP A 26 -10.11 -12.99 -10.34
N GLY A 27 -11.01 -13.13 -11.31
CA GLY A 27 -12.01 -12.12 -11.65
C GLY A 27 -11.48 -10.91 -12.42
N MET A 28 -10.27 -10.99 -13.01
CA MET A 28 -9.81 -9.97 -13.94
C MET A 28 -10.65 -9.98 -15.21
N PRO A 29 -11.24 -8.85 -15.65
CA PRO A 29 -11.99 -8.80 -16.90
C PRO A 29 -11.17 -9.26 -18.11
N ALA A 30 -11.80 -9.94 -19.07
CA ALA A 30 -11.15 -10.35 -20.31
C ALA A 30 -10.89 -9.16 -21.23
N GLY A 31 -9.86 -9.28 -22.09
CA GLY A 31 -9.58 -8.31 -23.15
C GLY A 31 -8.76 -7.08 -22.71
N ILE A 32 -8.31 -7.02 -21.47
CA ILE A 32 -7.43 -5.95 -20.99
C ILE A 32 -6.02 -6.19 -21.58
N GLU A 33 -5.46 -5.18 -22.23
CA GLU A 33 -4.08 -5.22 -22.72
C GLU A 33 -3.09 -5.28 -21.56
N VAL A 34 -2.16 -6.24 -21.62
CA VAL A 34 -1.15 -6.47 -20.57
C VAL A 34 0.14 -5.74 -20.93
N ASP A 35 0.31 -4.57 -20.35
CA ASP A 35 1.55 -3.80 -20.44
C ASP A 35 2.56 -4.34 -19.41
N MET A 36 3.43 -5.25 -19.85
CA MET A 36 4.48 -5.83 -19.01
C MET A 36 5.49 -4.78 -18.52
N ALA A 37 5.79 -3.76 -19.34
CA ALA A 37 6.71 -2.70 -18.95
C ALA A 37 6.10 -1.87 -17.79
N PHE A 38 4.82 -1.58 -17.85
CA PHE A 38 4.11 -0.93 -16.75
C PHE A 38 4.10 -1.78 -15.47
N ILE A 39 3.74 -3.08 -15.58
CA ILE A 39 3.73 -3.98 -14.41
C ILE A 39 5.11 -4.03 -13.76
N GLN A 40 6.16 -4.16 -14.56
CA GLN A 40 7.54 -4.20 -14.07
C GLN A 40 7.98 -2.85 -13.48
N SER A 41 7.51 -1.73 -14.02
CA SER A 41 7.77 -0.40 -13.46
C SER A 41 7.16 -0.22 -12.07
N GLU A 42 5.94 -0.70 -11.84
CA GLU A 42 5.30 -0.69 -10.52
C GLU A 42 6.08 -1.52 -9.49
N LEU A 43 6.57 -2.69 -9.90
CA LEU A 43 7.46 -3.50 -9.06
C LEU A 43 8.79 -2.79 -8.79
N ALA A 44 9.35 -2.11 -9.79
CA ALA A 44 10.58 -1.32 -9.63
C ALA A 44 10.40 -0.17 -8.62
N ARG A 45 9.23 0.49 -8.58
CA ARG A 45 8.89 1.50 -7.55
C ARG A 45 8.85 0.94 -6.14
N ARG A 46 8.52 -0.36 -5.97
CA ARG A 46 8.45 -1.04 -4.66
C ARG A 46 9.78 -1.64 -4.21
N LYS A 47 10.63 -2.10 -5.12
CA LYS A 47 11.83 -2.89 -4.79
C LYS A 47 12.80 -2.16 -3.85
N PRO A 48 13.63 -2.88 -3.09
CA PRO A 48 14.71 -2.27 -2.30
C PRO A 48 15.84 -1.72 -3.20
N GLY A 49 16.72 -0.90 -2.65
CA GLY A 49 17.94 -0.46 -3.35
C GLY A 49 17.73 0.62 -4.40
N GLN A 50 16.64 1.38 -4.33
CA GLN A 50 16.31 2.43 -5.30
C GLN A 50 17.11 3.73 -5.09
N SER A 51 17.51 4.01 -3.85
CA SER A 51 18.20 5.25 -3.47
C SER A 51 19.01 5.07 -2.20
N CYS A 52 19.77 6.10 -1.81
CA CYS A 52 20.49 6.14 -0.53
C CYS A 52 19.56 6.11 0.70
N LEU A 53 18.28 6.43 0.54
CA LEU A 53 17.26 6.43 1.59
C LEU A 53 16.75 5.02 1.91
N THR A 54 16.84 4.10 0.95
CA THR A 54 16.37 2.72 1.10
C THR A 54 17.51 1.77 1.46
N THR A 55 17.16 0.53 1.80
CA THR A 55 18.14 -0.52 2.05
C THR A 55 19.03 -0.80 0.83
N ALA A 56 20.29 -1.14 1.05
CA ALA A 56 21.26 -1.47 -0.02
C ALA A 56 21.01 -2.88 -0.66
N ARG A 57 19.97 -3.60 -0.26
CA ARG A 57 19.58 -4.87 -0.87
C ARG A 57 19.19 -4.65 -2.33
N LYS A 58 19.67 -5.47 -3.24
CA LYS A 58 19.31 -5.43 -4.66
C LYS A 58 18.54 -6.68 -5.01
N GLU A 59 17.37 -6.50 -5.61
CA GLU A 59 16.52 -7.56 -6.14
C GLU A 59 15.90 -7.07 -7.44
N ASP A 60 15.84 -7.91 -8.45
CA ASP A 60 15.31 -7.51 -9.76
C ASP A 60 13.78 -7.50 -9.76
N ASP A 61 13.16 -8.34 -8.89
CA ASP A 61 11.70 -8.49 -8.74
C ASP A 61 11.00 -8.70 -10.09
N GLU A 62 11.59 -9.52 -10.97
CA GLU A 62 11.02 -9.85 -12.28
C GLU A 62 9.82 -10.78 -12.10
N VAL A 63 8.68 -10.39 -12.70
CA VAL A 63 7.45 -11.18 -12.62
C VAL A 63 7.35 -12.17 -13.77
N GLU A 64 7.12 -13.45 -13.43
CA GLU A 64 6.76 -14.51 -14.36
C GLU A 64 5.25 -14.70 -14.36
N LEU A 65 4.58 -14.52 -15.51
CA LEU A 65 3.16 -14.82 -15.69
C LEU A 65 3.00 -16.26 -16.16
N LEU A 66 2.17 -17.04 -15.49
CA LEU A 66 2.02 -18.47 -15.70
C LEU A 66 0.72 -18.86 -16.42
N SER A 67 -0.31 -18.01 -16.36
CA SER A 67 -1.63 -18.27 -16.95
C SER A 67 -2.44 -16.98 -17.08
N GLY A 68 -3.61 -17.09 -17.74
CA GLY A 68 -4.59 -16.02 -17.83
C GLY A 68 -4.31 -14.95 -18.88
N ILE A 69 -3.29 -15.13 -19.72
CA ILE A 69 -2.90 -14.21 -20.78
C ILE A 69 -2.82 -14.94 -22.11
N PHE A 70 -3.39 -14.36 -23.15
CA PHE A 70 -3.30 -14.84 -24.53
C PHE A 70 -3.16 -13.64 -25.48
N GLU A 71 -2.20 -13.69 -26.39
CA GLU A 71 -1.88 -12.62 -27.37
C GLU A 71 -1.80 -11.22 -26.71
N GLY A 72 -1.14 -11.14 -25.54
CA GLY A 72 -0.94 -9.88 -24.81
C GLY A 72 -2.19 -9.33 -24.10
N LYS A 73 -3.27 -10.10 -24.01
CA LYS A 73 -4.53 -9.70 -23.35
C LYS A 73 -4.94 -10.69 -22.27
N THR A 74 -5.65 -10.19 -21.27
CA THR A 74 -6.28 -11.02 -20.23
C THR A 74 -7.38 -11.88 -20.83
N THR A 75 -7.51 -13.12 -20.37
CA THR A 75 -8.51 -14.09 -20.90
C THR A 75 -9.80 -14.14 -20.06
N GLY A 76 -9.84 -13.48 -18.90
CA GLY A 76 -10.92 -13.63 -17.93
C GLY A 76 -10.78 -14.87 -17.02
N THR A 77 -9.76 -15.68 -17.24
CA THR A 77 -9.41 -16.82 -16.38
C THR A 77 -8.34 -16.44 -15.36
N PRO A 78 -8.08 -17.25 -14.33
CA PRO A 78 -7.10 -16.88 -13.28
C PRO A 78 -5.72 -16.59 -13.82
N ILE A 79 -5.14 -15.46 -13.40
CA ILE A 79 -3.76 -15.08 -13.72
C ILE A 79 -2.87 -15.56 -12.59
N GLY A 80 -2.12 -16.65 -12.86
CA GLY A 80 -1.07 -17.12 -11.97
C GLY A 80 0.23 -16.39 -12.24
N PHE A 81 0.92 -15.97 -11.18
CA PHE A 81 2.22 -15.32 -11.31
C PHE A 81 3.16 -15.65 -10.15
N LEU A 82 4.45 -15.48 -10.37
CA LEU A 82 5.47 -15.55 -9.33
C LEU A 82 6.63 -14.57 -9.58
N VAL A 83 7.35 -14.25 -8.50
CA VAL A 83 8.62 -13.52 -8.50
C VAL A 83 9.61 -14.32 -7.65
N ARG A 84 10.75 -14.71 -8.23
CA ARG A 84 11.75 -15.54 -7.58
C ARG A 84 12.53 -14.76 -6.52
N ASN A 85 12.88 -15.43 -5.43
CA ASN A 85 13.76 -14.89 -4.41
C ASN A 85 15.21 -15.26 -4.77
N THR A 86 15.99 -14.31 -5.25
CA THR A 86 17.37 -14.56 -5.75
C THR A 86 18.47 -14.12 -4.80
N ASN A 87 18.18 -13.19 -3.86
CA ASN A 87 19.21 -12.55 -3.02
C ASN A 87 18.82 -12.54 -1.53
N HIS A 88 18.56 -13.73 -0.98
CA HIS A 88 18.28 -13.89 0.45
C HIS A 88 19.52 -14.41 1.20
N HIS A 89 19.96 -13.66 2.22
CA HIS A 89 21.06 -14.04 3.12
C HIS A 89 20.46 -14.52 4.44
N SER A 90 20.20 -15.82 4.55
CA SER A 90 19.55 -16.42 5.72
C SER A 90 20.42 -16.36 6.99
N GLU A 91 21.75 -16.31 6.82
CA GLU A 91 22.74 -16.23 7.92
C GLU A 91 22.62 -14.94 8.72
N ASP A 92 22.18 -13.83 8.08
CA ASP A 92 21.98 -12.53 8.76
C ASP A 92 20.92 -12.58 9.87
N TYR A 93 20.11 -13.66 9.93
CA TYR A 93 18.98 -13.80 10.84
C TYR A 93 19.18 -14.87 11.92
N GLU A 94 20.35 -15.52 11.99
CA GLU A 94 20.60 -16.59 12.94
C GLU A 94 20.50 -16.11 14.40
N ASN A 95 20.94 -14.87 14.68
CA ASN A 95 20.82 -14.26 16.01
C ASN A 95 19.35 -14.00 16.43
N LEU A 96 18.38 -14.13 15.51
CA LEU A 96 16.95 -13.98 15.78
C LEU A 96 16.22 -15.30 16.03
N ARG A 97 16.93 -16.43 15.94
CA ARG A 97 16.32 -17.78 16.04
C ARG A 97 15.53 -17.95 17.34
N ASN A 98 16.13 -17.56 18.46
CA ASN A 98 15.58 -17.77 19.79
C ASN A 98 15.20 -16.48 20.51
N VAL A 99 15.15 -15.34 19.81
CA VAL A 99 14.89 -14.02 20.41
C VAL A 99 13.79 -13.33 19.63
N TYR A 100 12.94 -12.56 20.32
CA TYR A 100 11.86 -11.80 19.69
C TYR A 100 12.25 -10.35 19.49
N ARG A 101 12.14 -9.85 18.26
CA ARG A 101 12.33 -8.42 17.97
C ARG A 101 11.20 -7.61 18.60
N PRO A 102 11.48 -6.55 19.38
CA PRO A 102 10.44 -5.66 19.89
C PRO A 102 9.56 -5.09 18.77
N SER A 103 8.25 -5.09 18.98
CA SER A 103 7.24 -4.58 18.02
C SER A 103 7.22 -5.28 16.64
N HIS A 104 7.92 -6.40 16.48
CA HIS A 104 7.84 -7.26 15.30
C HIS A 104 6.84 -8.40 15.50
N ALA A 105 6.49 -9.10 14.42
CA ALA A 105 5.53 -10.21 14.47
C ALA A 105 6.10 -11.53 15.05
N ASP A 106 7.35 -11.57 15.45
CA ASP A 106 8.05 -12.80 15.84
C ASP A 106 7.29 -13.59 16.92
N PHE A 107 6.99 -12.95 18.04
CA PHE A 107 6.28 -13.56 19.17
C PHE A 107 4.85 -13.99 18.77
N THR A 108 4.08 -13.07 18.18
CA THR A 108 2.68 -13.33 17.83
C THR A 108 2.53 -14.40 16.75
N TYR A 109 3.48 -14.48 15.83
CA TYR A 109 3.50 -15.49 14.78
C TYR A 109 3.78 -16.89 15.38
N GLU A 110 4.78 -16.99 16.24
CA GLU A 110 5.15 -18.25 16.92
C GLU A 110 4.03 -18.74 17.82
N GLN A 111 3.42 -17.85 18.62
CA GLN A 111 2.29 -18.21 19.49
C GLN A 111 1.05 -18.67 18.70
N LYS A 112 0.83 -18.08 17.52
CA LYS A 112 -0.34 -18.43 16.71
C LYS A 112 -0.19 -19.76 15.97
N TYR A 113 1.01 -20.02 15.41
CA TYR A 113 1.22 -21.14 14.51
C TYR A 113 2.04 -22.27 15.13
N GLY A 114 2.63 -22.08 16.32
CA GLY A 114 3.51 -23.05 16.99
C GLY A 114 4.87 -23.24 16.31
N ILE A 115 5.10 -22.56 15.19
CA ILE A 115 6.35 -22.59 14.43
C ILE A 115 6.59 -21.24 13.76
N ARG A 116 7.85 -20.81 13.74
CA ARG A 116 8.28 -19.58 13.09
C ARG A 116 9.52 -19.83 12.24
N ASP A 117 9.48 -19.40 10.96
CA ASP A 117 10.71 -19.23 10.20
C ASP A 117 11.35 -17.89 10.63
N HIS A 118 12.45 -17.98 11.39
CA HIS A 118 13.16 -16.81 11.90
C HIS A 118 13.88 -16.02 10.81
N ARG A 119 14.04 -16.59 9.61
CA ARG A 119 14.73 -15.97 8.49
C ARG A 119 13.84 -14.89 7.85
N GLY A 120 14.08 -13.62 8.14
CA GLY A 120 13.43 -12.46 7.49
C GLY A 120 11.95 -12.21 7.80
N GLY A 121 11.29 -13.04 8.63
CA GLY A 121 9.90 -12.82 9.06
C GLY A 121 8.82 -13.49 8.17
N GLY A 122 9.19 -14.35 7.23
CA GLY A 122 8.24 -15.16 6.45
C GLY A 122 7.15 -14.34 5.76
N ARG A 123 5.87 -14.71 6.00
CA ARG A 123 4.69 -14.00 5.48
C ARG A 123 4.46 -12.61 6.11
N SER A 124 5.03 -12.31 7.28
CA SER A 124 4.94 -10.99 7.89
C SER A 124 5.97 -9.99 7.33
N SER A 125 6.85 -10.42 6.45
CA SER A 125 7.83 -9.57 5.78
C SER A 125 7.18 -8.65 4.73
N ALA A 126 7.69 -7.42 4.60
CA ALA A 126 7.27 -6.49 3.55
C ALA A 126 7.51 -7.04 2.11
N ARG A 127 8.26 -8.14 1.95
CA ARG A 127 8.45 -8.78 0.64
C ARG A 127 7.15 -9.36 0.08
N GLU A 128 6.18 -9.76 0.93
CA GLU A 128 4.88 -10.25 0.47
C GLU A 128 4.10 -9.19 -0.35
N THR A 129 4.42 -7.90 -0.18
CA THR A 129 3.79 -6.80 -0.92
C THR A 129 4.06 -6.85 -2.43
N ILE A 130 5.02 -7.65 -2.89
CA ILE A 130 5.23 -7.95 -4.32
C ILE A 130 3.91 -8.42 -4.96
N SER A 131 3.23 -9.38 -4.34
CA SER A 131 1.99 -9.92 -4.88
C SER A 131 0.87 -8.87 -4.94
N ARG A 132 0.83 -7.95 -3.97
CA ARG A 132 -0.12 -6.83 -3.97
C ARG A 132 0.15 -5.87 -5.11
N VAL A 133 1.43 -5.53 -5.36
CA VAL A 133 1.81 -4.60 -6.43
C VAL A 133 1.54 -5.20 -7.81
N VAL A 134 1.80 -6.50 -8.01
CA VAL A 134 1.44 -7.18 -9.27
C VAL A 134 -0.07 -7.11 -9.51
N ALA A 135 -0.89 -7.52 -8.52
CA ALA A 135 -2.34 -7.47 -8.66
C ALA A 135 -2.87 -6.03 -8.81
N GLY A 136 -2.27 -5.07 -8.09
CA GLY A 136 -2.58 -3.65 -8.22
C GLY A 136 -2.24 -3.09 -9.59
N ALA A 137 -1.14 -3.52 -10.21
CA ALA A 137 -0.79 -3.13 -11.57
C ALA A 137 -1.82 -3.63 -12.59
N PHE A 138 -2.26 -4.90 -12.50
CA PHE A 138 -3.37 -5.40 -13.32
C PHE A 138 -4.66 -4.62 -13.09
N ALA A 139 -4.99 -4.32 -11.82
CA ALA A 139 -6.16 -3.50 -11.50
C ALA A 139 -6.06 -2.09 -12.10
N LYS A 140 -4.89 -1.44 -12.03
CA LYS A 140 -4.66 -0.12 -12.64
C LYS A 140 -4.83 -0.17 -14.16
N LEU A 141 -4.39 -1.23 -14.86
CA LEU A 141 -4.61 -1.38 -16.30
C LEU A 141 -6.10 -1.41 -16.67
N ALA A 142 -6.93 -2.10 -15.88
CA ALA A 142 -8.38 -2.09 -16.09
C ALA A 142 -9.00 -0.74 -15.75
N LEU A 143 -8.61 -0.12 -14.63
CA LEU A 143 -9.16 1.15 -14.16
C LEU A 143 -8.84 2.33 -15.11
N ARG A 144 -7.67 2.31 -15.77
CA ARG A 144 -7.30 3.30 -16.79
C ARG A 144 -8.29 3.34 -17.96
N GLN A 145 -8.87 2.19 -18.37
CA GLN A 145 -9.88 2.14 -19.42
C GLN A 145 -11.20 2.82 -18.99
N LEU A 146 -11.40 3.01 -17.70
CA LEU A 146 -12.55 3.69 -17.11
C LEU A 146 -12.26 5.16 -16.78
N GLY A 147 -11.06 5.66 -17.08
CA GLY A 147 -10.64 7.02 -16.72
C GLY A 147 -10.34 7.18 -15.21
N ILE A 148 -10.24 6.09 -14.45
CA ILE A 148 -9.92 6.14 -13.01
C ILE A 148 -8.41 6.14 -12.84
N ASN A 149 -7.89 7.15 -12.14
CA ASN A 149 -6.46 7.29 -11.83
C ASN A 149 -6.23 7.25 -10.32
N ILE A 150 -5.08 6.68 -9.91
CA ILE A 150 -4.71 6.53 -8.50
C ILE A 150 -3.28 7.00 -8.33
N LYS A 151 -3.08 7.98 -7.46
CA LYS A 151 -1.78 8.53 -7.11
C LYS A 151 -1.64 8.60 -5.59
N ALA A 152 -0.50 8.11 -5.10
CA ALA A 152 -0.14 8.26 -3.69
C ALA A 152 1.21 8.97 -3.58
N TYR A 153 1.42 9.67 -2.47
CA TYR A 153 2.64 10.40 -2.21
C TYR A 153 2.95 10.44 -0.72
N THR A 154 4.21 10.66 -0.40
CA THR A 154 4.64 10.88 0.99
C THR A 154 4.21 12.27 1.42
N GLN A 155 3.27 12.33 2.35
CA GLN A 155 2.77 13.58 2.92
C GLN A 155 3.57 14.01 4.15
N GLN A 156 4.10 13.05 4.93
CA GLN A 156 4.79 13.35 6.19
C GLN A 156 5.90 12.34 6.44
N VAL A 157 7.04 12.80 6.94
CA VAL A 157 8.10 11.98 7.52
C VAL A 157 8.45 12.56 8.88
N GLY A 158 8.26 11.78 9.97
CA GLY A 158 8.45 12.30 11.32
C GLY A 158 7.55 13.50 11.58
N ASP A 159 8.17 14.66 11.87
CA ASP A 159 7.52 15.95 12.10
C ASP A 159 7.48 16.87 10.87
N ILE A 160 8.15 16.50 9.77
CA ILE A 160 8.12 17.25 8.52
C ILE A 160 6.87 16.88 7.73
N VAL A 161 5.97 17.84 7.54
CA VAL A 161 4.67 17.67 6.89
C VAL A 161 4.62 18.51 5.62
N LEU A 162 4.17 17.93 4.51
CA LEU A 162 3.81 18.67 3.29
C LEU A 162 2.57 19.52 3.60
N PRO A 163 2.64 20.87 3.52
CA PRO A 163 1.51 21.74 3.84
C PRO A 163 0.42 21.67 2.76
N GLY A 164 -0.76 22.20 3.07
CA GLY A 164 -1.87 22.30 2.11
C GLY A 164 -2.56 20.96 1.82
N THR A 165 -3.13 20.85 0.63
CA THR A 165 -3.92 19.73 0.16
C THR A 165 -3.35 19.16 -1.14
N TYR A 166 -3.83 18.02 -1.58
CA TYR A 166 -3.43 17.41 -2.86
C TYR A 166 -3.71 18.32 -4.07
N LEU A 167 -4.64 19.26 -3.96
CA LEU A 167 -5.01 20.22 -5.02
C LEU A 167 -3.93 21.29 -5.26
N ASP A 168 -3.04 21.50 -4.28
CA ASP A 168 -1.99 22.51 -4.35
C ASP A 168 -0.75 22.00 -5.08
N TYR A 169 -0.70 20.71 -5.46
CA TYR A 169 0.49 20.06 -6.00
C TYR A 169 0.24 19.31 -7.32
N ASN A 170 1.27 19.27 -8.15
CA ASN A 170 1.29 18.36 -9.30
C ASN A 170 1.74 16.96 -8.87
N LEU A 171 0.80 16.05 -8.68
CA LEU A 171 1.08 14.69 -8.22
C LEU A 171 1.87 13.82 -9.23
N GLU A 172 1.97 14.24 -10.50
CA GLU A 172 2.84 13.54 -11.47
C GLU A 172 4.33 13.66 -11.12
N LYS A 173 4.71 14.68 -10.34
CA LYS A 173 6.07 14.88 -9.83
C LYS A 173 6.46 13.96 -8.67
N THR A 174 5.52 13.21 -8.12
CA THR A 174 5.75 12.34 -6.96
C THR A 174 6.94 11.39 -7.14
N ASP A 175 7.16 10.87 -8.34
CA ASP A 175 8.22 9.90 -8.63
C ASP A 175 9.56 10.57 -9.05
N GLU A 176 9.65 11.92 -9.10
CA GLU A 176 10.86 12.65 -9.49
C GLU A 176 11.93 12.66 -8.40
N ASN A 177 11.57 12.36 -7.14
CA ASN A 177 12.50 12.30 -6.02
C ASN A 177 12.39 10.99 -5.23
N ALA A 178 13.43 10.72 -4.44
CA ALA A 178 13.57 9.45 -3.71
C ALA A 178 12.56 9.27 -2.56
N VAL A 179 12.02 10.36 -2.00
CA VAL A 179 11.02 10.33 -0.91
C VAL A 179 9.62 10.15 -1.45
N ARG A 180 9.40 10.45 -2.75
CA ARG A 180 8.06 10.46 -3.39
C ARG A 180 7.13 11.51 -2.78
N CYS A 181 7.64 12.73 -2.61
CA CYS A 181 6.89 13.91 -2.22
C CYS A 181 6.75 14.85 -3.44
N PRO A 182 5.57 15.43 -3.74
CA PRO A 182 5.37 16.25 -4.93
C PRO A 182 6.00 17.65 -4.84
N ASP A 183 6.48 18.07 -3.66
CA ASP A 183 7.24 19.31 -3.45
C ASP A 183 8.73 19.00 -3.24
N GLU A 184 9.60 19.60 -4.05
CA GLU A 184 11.03 19.31 -4.05
C GLU A 184 11.74 19.79 -2.76
N ASN A 185 11.33 20.94 -2.21
CA ASN A 185 11.95 21.48 -1.00
C ASN A 185 11.60 20.63 0.22
N VAL A 186 10.32 20.28 0.36
CA VAL A 186 9.87 19.39 1.44
C VAL A 186 10.45 17.99 1.28
N ALA A 187 10.59 17.49 0.04
CA ALA A 187 11.25 16.22 -0.25
C ALA A 187 12.70 16.20 0.21
N GLU A 188 13.44 17.29 0.01
CA GLU A 188 14.82 17.40 0.48
C GLU A 188 14.89 17.41 2.01
N GLU A 189 14.05 18.19 2.70
CA GLU A 189 13.98 18.20 4.17
C GLU A 189 13.68 16.80 4.73
N MET A 190 12.68 16.10 4.17
CA MET A 190 12.33 14.72 4.53
C MET A 190 13.51 13.76 4.28
N SER A 191 14.22 13.91 3.17
CA SER A 191 15.40 13.10 2.82
C SER A 191 16.51 13.27 3.84
N GLN A 192 16.81 14.52 4.22
CA GLN A 192 17.82 14.83 5.23
C GLN A 192 17.46 14.27 6.61
N LEU A 193 16.18 14.31 6.99
CA LEU A 193 15.70 13.70 8.23
C LEU A 193 15.90 12.17 8.20
N ILE A 194 15.53 11.50 7.12
CA ILE A 194 15.70 10.05 6.98
C ILE A 194 17.19 9.67 7.08
N LEU A 195 18.09 10.43 6.42
CA LEU A 195 19.54 10.18 6.45
C LEU A 195 20.13 10.36 7.85
N ARG A 196 19.70 11.39 8.59
CA ARG A 196 20.12 11.60 9.99
C ARG A 196 19.71 10.43 10.87
N VAL A 197 18.43 10.05 10.83
CA VAL A 197 17.89 8.92 11.61
C VAL A 197 18.59 7.60 11.25
N LYS A 198 18.88 7.39 9.96
CA LYS A 198 19.64 6.23 9.47
C LYS A 198 21.07 6.21 10.03
N ALA A 199 21.74 7.36 10.08
CA ALA A 199 23.10 7.47 10.64
C ALA A 199 23.12 7.17 12.14
N GLU A 200 22.04 7.44 12.86
CA GLU A 200 21.87 7.13 14.27
C GLU A 200 21.55 5.64 14.52
N GLY A 201 21.39 4.83 13.47
CA GLY A 201 20.96 3.43 13.56
C GLY A 201 19.49 3.25 13.96
N ASP A 202 18.67 4.29 13.78
CA ASP A 202 17.25 4.34 14.14
C ASP A 202 16.34 4.30 12.90
N THR A 203 15.04 4.38 13.12
CA THR A 203 14.01 4.35 12.08
C THR A 203 12.95 5.41 12.32
N ILE A 204 12.28 5.85 11.26
CA ILE A 204 11.25 6.88 11.32
C ILE A 204 10.03 6.47 10.50
N GLY A 205 8.86 6.83 10.97
CA GLY A 205 7.57 6.64 10.30
C GLY A 205 7.08 7.92 9.64
N GLY A 206 5.82 7.91 9.23
CA GLY A 206 5.15 9.07 8.65
C GLY A 206 3.81 8.73 8.03
N VAL A 207 3.37 9.52 7.08
CA VAL A 207 2.04 9.42 6.45
C VAL A 207 2.17 9.43 4.94
N ILE A 208 1.43 8.53 4.29
CA ILE A 208 1.20 8.52 2.86
C ILE A 208 -0.23 9.01 2.61
N ALA A 209 -0.38 9.99 1.73
CA ALA A 209 -1.67 10.40 1.17
C ALA A 209 -1.90 9.70 -0.16
N CYS A 210 -3.16 9.40 -0.46
CA CYS A 210 -3.59 8.81 -1.72
C CYS A 210 -4.84 9.52 -2.24
N VAL A 211 -4.85 9.76 -3.54
CA VAL A 211 -5.98 10.36 -4.27
C VAL A 211 -6.40 9.42 -5.39
N ILE A 212 -7.70 9.19 -5.49
CA ILE A 212 -8.33 8.42 -6.55
C ILE A 212 -9.28 9.36 -7.30
N SER A 213 -8.96 9.67 -8.54
CA SER A 213 -9.77 10.54 -9.38
C SER A 213 -10.53 9.76 -10.46
N GLY A 214 -11.61 10.34 -10.96
CA GLY A 214 -12.41 9.73 -12.03
C GLY A 214 -13.33 8.59 -11.59
N CYS A 215 -13.49 8.34 -10.30
CA CYS A 215 -14.44 7.34 -9.80
C CYS A 215 -15.89 7.77 -10.13
N PRO A 216 -16.72 6.88 -10.73
CA PRO A 216 -18.14 7.17 -10.91
C PRO A 216 -18.87 7.20 -9.57
N VAL A 217 -20.04 7.83 -9.55
CA VAL A 217 -20.99 7.72 -8.44
C VAL A 217 -21.49 6.27 -8.33
N GLY A 218 -21.59 5.75 -7.09
CA GLY A 218 -22.26 4.47 -6.85
C GLY A 218 -21.36 3.30 -6.51
N LEU A 219 -20.07 3.52 -6.21
CA LEU A 219 -19.17 2.48 -5.75
C LEU A 219 -19.25 2.31 -4.23
N GLY A 220 -19.45 1.09 -3.75
CA GLY A 220 -19.57 0.75 -2.33
C GLY A 220 -21.01 0.57 -1.89
N GLU A 221 -21.21 0.25 -0.61
CA GLU A 221 -22.48 -0.14 -0.03
C GLU A 221 -22.85 0.75 1.18
N PRO A 222 -24.16 0.89 1.51
CA PRO A 222 -24.56 1.81 2.58
C PRO A 222 -24.37 1.25 3.99
N VAL A 223 -24.11 -0.04 4.18
CA VAL A 223 -24.00 -0.66 5.51
C VAL A 223 -22.61 -1.24 5.77
N TYR A 224 -22.35 -2.51 5.52
CA TYR A 224 -21.11 -3.19 5.95
C TYR A 224 -19.94 -3.02 4.98
N ASP A 225 -20.20 -3.12 3.68
CA ASP A 225 -19.19 -2.98 2.63
C ASP A 225 -19.06 -1.53 2.13
N LYS A 226 -19.15 -0.57 3.05
CA LYS A 226 -18.91 0.84 2.77
C LYS A 226 -17.55 1.01 2.09
N LEU A 227 -17.47 1.86 1.09
CA LEU A 227 -16.24 2.07 0.33
C LEU A 227 -15.05 2.43 1.23
N GLN A 228 -15.23 3.36 2.19
CA GLN A 228 -14.19 3.72 3.15
C GLN A 228 -13.81 2.56 4.08
N ALA A 229 -14.75 1.67 4.41
CA ALA A 229 -14.45 0.50 5.24
C ALA A 229 -13.59 -0.52 4.47
N LYS A 230 -13.90 -0.77 3.19
CA LYS A 230 -13.08 -1.64 2.32
C LYS A 230 -11.70 -1.05 2.08
N LEU A 231 -11.61 0.26 1.77
CA LEU A 231 -10.33 0.96 1.65
C LEU A 231 -9.53 0.90 2.96
N GLY A 232 -10.16 1.19 4.10
CA GLY A 232 -9.53 1.12 5.41
C GLY A 232 -9.01 -0.28 5.74
N ALA A 233 -9.80 -1.32 5.49
CA ALA A 233 -9.38 -2.71 5.69
C ALA A 233 -8.20 -3.09 4.78
N ALA A 234 -8.21 -2.65 3.52
CA ALA A 234 -7.11 -2.86 2.59
C ALA A 234 -5.82 -2.17 3.08
N MET A 235 -5.90 -0.89 3.47
CA MET A 235 -4.74 -0.11 3.95
C MET A 235 -4.20 -0.66 5.28
N LEU A 236 -5.06 -0.96 6.25
CA LEU A 236 -4.65 -1.53 7.54
C LEU A 236 -4.05 -2.94 7.43
N SER A 237 -4.24 -3.62 6.31
CA SER A 237 -3.59 -4.89 5.99
C SER A 237 -2.14 -4.73 5.53
N ILE A 238 -1.68 -3.53 5.21
CA ILE A 238 -0.30 -3.26 4.80
C ILE A 238 0.62 -3.30 6.02
N ASN A 239 1.79 -3.90 5.87
CA ASN A 239 2.80 -3.96 6.94
C ASN A 239 3.14 -2.56 7.47
N ALA A 240 3.30 -2.43 8.78
CA ALA A 240 3.61 -1.20 9.51
C ALA A 240 2.49 -0.14 9.55
N VAL A 241 1.37 -0.30 8.88
CA VAL A 241 0.25 0.63 8.98
C VAL A 241 -0.37 0.61 10.38
N LYS A 242 -0.70 1.81 10.89
CA LYS A 242 -1.27 2.05 12.22
C LYS A 242 -2.53 2.90 12.20
N GLY A 243 -2.78 3.61 11.10
CA GLY A 243 -3.95 4.47 10.98
C GLY A 243 -4.40 4.65 9.55
N PHE A 244 -5.68 4.92 9.41
CA PHE A 244 -6.34 5.27 8.16
C PHE A 244 -7.38 6.33 8.45
N GLU A 245 -7.42 7.39 7.67
CA GLU A 245 -8.48 8.39 7.66
C GLU A 245 -8.76 8.88 6.24
N TYR A 246 -9.99 9.31 5.98
CA TYR A 246 -10.42 9.82 4.66
C TYR A 246 -11.17 11.14 4.82
N GLY A 247 -11.21 11.96 3.77
CA GLY A 247 -11.77 13.30 3.85
C GLY A 247 -11.08 14.12 4.93
N LEU A 248 -11.85 14.86 5.71
CA LEU A 248 -11.33 15.62 6.85
C LEU A 248 -10.80 14.73 7.99
N GLY A 249 -11.22 13.46 8.05
CA GLY A 249 -10.74 12.51 9.05
C GLY A 249 -10.94 13.00 10.47
N PHE A 250 -9.93 12.82 11.34
CA PHE A 250 -9.99 13.26 12.73
C PHE A 250 -10.14 14.78 12.90
N ALA A 251 -9.57 15.59 11.99
CA ALA A 251 -9.70 17.04 12.04
C ALA A 251 -11.16 17.51 11.93
N GLY A 252 -11.97 16.77 11.14
CA GLY A 252 -13.40 17.05 11.00
C GLY A 252 -14.20 16.85 12.28
N SER A 253 -13.72 16.05 13.24
CA SER A 253 -14.46 15.77 14.48
C SER A 253 -14.61 16.98 15.41
N SER A 254 -13.78 18.00 15.27
CA SER A 254 -13.82 19.24 16.06
C SER A 254 -14.64 20.38 15.42
N GLY A 255 -15.05 20.22 14.14
CA GLY A 255 -15.82 21.23 13.41
C GLY A 255 -17.33 21.10 13.57
N ARG A 256 -18.06 22.08 13.07
CA ARG A 256 -19.52 22.07 13.06
C ARG A 256 -20.06 21.53 11.74
N GLY A 257 -21.19 20.84 11.76
CA GLY A 257 -21.82 20.29 10.55
C GLY A 257 -22.09 21.33 9.48
N SER A 258 -22.51 22.55 9.87
CA SER A 258 -22.74 23.67 8.94
C SER A 258 -21.48 24.17 8.22
N GLU A 259 -20.29 23.87 8.76
CA GLU A 259 -18.99 24.25 8.18
C GLU A 259 -18.41 23.15 7.29
N GLN A 260 -18.86 21.92 7.49
CA GLN A 260 -18.30 20.73 6.84
C GLN A 260 -19.20 20.12 5.78
N ASN A 261 -20.50 20.45 5.76
CA ASN A 261 -21.42 19.91 4.77
C ASN A 261 -21.03 20.33 3.35
N ASP A 262 -20.77 19.35 2.48
CA ASP A 262 -20.48 19.56 1.07
C ASP A 262 -21.79 19.92 0.34
N THR A 263 -21.96 21.20 0.00
CA THR A 263 -23.19 21.70 -0.61
C THR A 263 -23.31 21.18 -2.05
N PHE A 264 -24.43 20.54 -2.38
CA PHE A 264 -24.73 20.07 -3.73
C PHE A 264 -25.04 21.25 -4.66
N VAL A 265 -24.47 21.20 -5.87
CA VAL A 265 -24.71 22.16 -6.95
C VAL A 265 -24.82 21.41 -8.29
N PRO A 266 -25.50 22.00 -9.30
CA PRO A 266 -25.46 21.46 -10.66
C PRO A 266 -24.03 21.46 -11.22
N ASP A 267 -23.64 20.39 -11.93
CA ASP A 267 -22.31 20.27 -12.56
C ASP A 267 -22.20 20.97 -13.94
N GLY A 268 -23.29 21.55 -14.41
CA GLY A 268 -23.39 22.20 -15.73
C GLY A 268 -23.64 21.23 -16.90
N ASN A 269 -23.62 19.92 -16.67
CA ASN A 269 -23.81 18.88 -17.68
C ASN A 269 -25.09 18.04 -17.43
N GLY A 270 -25.97 18.53 -16.57
CA GLY A 270 -27.20 17.81 -16.18
C GLY A 270 -27.04 16.84 -15.02
N GLY A 271 -25.88 16.84 -14.38
CA GLY A 271 -25.56 16.08 -13.18
C GLY A 271 -25.46 16.96 -11.94
N VAL A 272 -24.95 16.37 -10.86
CA VAL A 272 -24.78 17.00 -9.55
C VAL A 272 -23.34 16.81 -9.08
N THR A 273 -22.78 17.88 -8.50
CA THR A 273 -21.46 17.87 -7.85
C THR A 273 -21.55 18.57 -6.49
N THR A 274 -20.43 18.75 -5.79
CA THR A 274 -20.36 19.49 -4.53
C THR A 274 -19.38 20.65 -4.61
N THR A 275 -19.62 21.72 -3.83
CA THR A 275 -18.73 22.90 -3.80
C THR A 275 -17.43 22.66 -3.05
N THR A 276 -17.44 21.69 -2.11
CA THR A 276 -16.30 21.24 -1.30
C THR A 276 -16.25 19.73 -1.34
N ASN A 277 -15.16 19.13 -0.85
CA ASN A 277 -15.00 17.68 -0.76
C ASN A 277 -14.53 17.24 0.63
N ASN A 278 -15.18 17.77 1.67
CA ASN A 278 -14.87 17.45 3.07
C ASN A 278 -15.13 15.97 3.40
N SER A 279 -16.12 15.37 2.74
CA SER A 279 -16.46 13.96 2.86
C SER A 279 -15.45 13.02 2.17
N GLY A 280 -14.48 13.57 1.43
CA GLY A 280 -13.43 12.75 0.77
C GLY A 280 -13.95 11.84 -0.33
N GLY A 281 -14.93 12.32 -1.13
CA GLY A 281 -15.50 11.58 -2.27
C GLY A 281 -16.46 10.45 -1.90
N ILE A 282 -16.80 10.28 -0.61
CA ILE A 282 -17.63 9.17 -0.13
C ILE A 282 -18.73 9.70 0.80
N GLN A 283 -19.97 9.47 0.44
CA GLN A 283 -21.15 9.84 1.21
C GLN A 283 -22.04 8.62 1.44
N GLY A 284 -22.44 8.38 2.69
CA GLY A 284 -23.24 7.21 3.06
C GLY A 284 -22.57 5.84 2.82
N GLY A 285 -21.26 5.81 2.57
CA GLY A 285 -20.50 4.60 2.22
C GLY A 285 -20.31 4.38 0.72
N ILE A 286 -20.79 5.30 -0.11
CA ILE A 286 -20.88 5.21 -1.57
C ILE A 286 -20.11 6.38 -2.19
N SER A 287 -19.38 6.16 -3.28
CA SER A 287 -18.69 7.23 -4.00
C SER A 287 -19.68 8.24 -4.59
N ASN A 288 -19.35 9.53 -4.51
CA ASN A 288 -20.20 10.64 -4.97
C ASN A 288 -19.72 11.32 -6.27
N GLY A 289 -18.69 10.78 -6.93
CA GLY A 289 -18.14 11.32 -8.17
C GLY A 289 -17.01 12.33 -7.97
N GLN A 290 -16.75 12.79 -6.75
CA GLN A 290 -15.58 13.59 -6.41
C GLN A 290 -14.35 12.72 -6.21
N ASP A 291 -13.17 13.34 -6.16
CA ASP A 291 -11.94 12.65 -5.83
C ASP A 291 -12.05 11.98 -4.45
N ILE A 292 -11.68 10.71 -4.38
CA ILE A 292 -11.57 10.01 -3.11
C ILE A 292 -10.14 10.23 -2.60
N TYR A 293 -10.01 10.86 -1.42
CA TYR A 293 -8.70 11.06 -0.82
C TYR A 293 -8.66 10.57 0.61
N PHE A 294 -7.51 9.98 0.98
CA PHE A 294 -7.30 9.41 2.29
C PHE A 294 -5.81 9.44 2.69
N ARG A 295 -5.54 9.22 3.96
CA ARG A 295 -4.21 9.20 4.56
C ARG A 295 -3.97 7.89 5.30
N VAL A 296 -2.74 7.39 5.24
CA VAL A 296 -2.31 6.13 5.86
C VAL A 296 -1.07 6.37 6.69
N ALA A 297 -1.17 6.15 8.00
CA ALA A 297 -0.08 6.34 8.95
C ALA A 297 0.75 5.06 9.10
N PHE A 298 2.06 5.18 8.96
CA PHE A 298 3.04 4.12 9.09
C PHE A 298 3.91 4.33 10.33
N LYS A 299 4.03 3.29 11.17
CA LYS A 299 4.98 3.32 12.27
C LYS A 299 6.43 3.20 11.77
N PRO A 300 7.43 3.61 12.57
CA PRO A 300 8.82 3.28 12.32
C PRO A 300 9.04 1.77 12.19
N VAL A 301 10.08 1.38 11.44
CA VAL A 301 10.47 -0.04 11.29
C VAL A 301 10.91 -0.59 12.63
N ALA A 302 10.44 -1.77 12.99
CA ALA A 302 10.74 -2.39 14.30
C ALA A 302 12.20 -2.89 14.43
N THR A 303 12.89 -3.11 13.31
CA THR A 303 14.25 -3.62 13.30
C THR A 303 15.24 -2.47 13.34
N LEU A 304 15.91 -2.28 14.47
CA LEU A 304 16.88 -1.21 14.71
C LEU A 304 18.31 -1.74 14.69
N LEU A 305 19.28 -0.87 14.35
CA LEU A 305 20.71 -1.15 14.48
C LEU A 305 21.25 -0.75 15.86
N LYS A 306 20.36 -0.42 16.80
CA LYS A 306 20.64 -0.14 18.21
C LYS A 306 20.33 -1.36 19.05
N GLU A 307 21.02 -1.49 20.19
CA GLU A 307 20.69 -2.52 21.19
C GLU A 307 19.30 -2.23 21.78
N GLN A 308 18.50 -3.27 21.90
CA GLN A 308 17.15 -3.23 22.46
C GLN A 308 16.99 -4.32 23.51
N GLU A 309 16.36 -3.99 24.63
CA GLU A 309 15.91 -4.97 25.61
C GLU A 309 14.77 -5.81 25.03
N THR A 310 14.79 -7.13 25.28
CA THR A 310 13.79 -8.08 24.83
C THR A 310 13.82 -9.35 25.67
N VAL A 311 13.14 -10.39 25.19
CA VAL A 311 13.15 -11.73 25.78
C VAL A 311 13.49 -12.80 24.76
N ASP A 312 14.06 -13.90 25.22
CA ASP A 312 14.21 -15.11 24.43
C ASP A 312 12.89 -15.91 24.35
N ASN A 313 12.89 -17.00 23.59
CA ASN A 313 11.72 -17.87 23.43
C ASN A 313 11.37 -18.70 24.69
N LEU A 314 12.19 -18.65 25.74
CA LEU A 314 11.94 -19.24 27.06
C LEU A 314 11.42 -18.20 28.06
N GLY A 315 11.32 -16.91 27.65
CA GLY A 315 10.86 -15.82 28.51
C GLY A 315 11.95 -15.18 29.36
N ASN A 316 13.24 -15.49 29.15
CA ASN A 316 14.34 -14.87 29.88
C ASN A 316 14.68 -13.51 29.27
N ALA A 317 14.94 -12.51 30.13
CA ALA A 317 15.41 -11.19 29.69
C ALA A 317 16.74 -11.28 28.95
N THR A 318 16.86 -10.59 27.83
CA THR A 318 18.07 -10.51 27.00
C THR A 318 18.11 -9.20 26.25
N THR A 319 19.19 -8.96 25.50
CA THR A 319 19.29 -7.83 24.58
C THR A 319 19.45 -8.33 23.15
N LEU A 320 19.06 -7.50 22.20
CA LEU A 320 19.17 -7.76 20.78
C LEU A 320 19.65 -6.52 20.04
N THR A 321 20.72 -6.67 19.27
CA THR A 321 21.09 -5.74 18.20
C THR A 321 20.84 -6.44 16.88
N ALA A 322 19.89 -5.91 16.09
CA ALA A 322 19.59 -6.48 14.79
C ALA A 322 20.76 -6.31 13.84
N ARG A 323 20.97 -7.30 12.98
CA ARG A 323 21.98 -7.29 11.91
C ARG A 323 21.26 -7.22 10.57
N GLY A 324 22.00 -6.92 9.50
CA GLY A 324 21.48 -6.92 8.15
C GLY A 324 21.06 -5.53 7.66
N ARG A 325 20.39 -5.52 6.51
CA ARG A 325 20.10 -4.31 5.72
C ARG A 325 18.61 -3.99 5.84
N HIS A 326 18.26 -2.97 6.62
CA HIS A 326 16.89 -2.54 6.87
C HIS A 326 16.64 -1.12 6.36
N ASP A 327 15.39 -0.80 6.03
CA ASP A 327 14.98 0.56 5.68
C ASP A 327 14.92 1.42 6.95
N ALA A 328 15.51 2.61 6.94
CA ALA A 328 15.30 3.59 8.01
C ALA A 328 13.89 4.21 7.94
N CYS A 329 13.31 4.28 6.73
CA CYS A 329 11.94 4.72 6.49
C CYS A 329 11.32 3.87 5.39
N VAL A 330 10.11 3.33 5.62
CA VAL A 330 9.42 2.48 4.63
C VAL A 330 8.64 3.27 3.59
N LEU A 331 8.32 4.54 3.85
CA LEU A 331 7.37 5.32 3.06
C LEU A 331 7.67 5.34 1.56
N PRO A 332 8.92 5.58 1.10
CA PRO A 332 9.20 5.60 -0.32
C PRO A 332 8.83 4.31 -1.06
N ARG A 333 8.93 3.17 -0.37
CA ARG A 333 8.58 1.86 -0.91
C ARG A 333 7.10 1.50 -0.70
N ALA A 334 6.45 2.11 0.29
CA ALA A 334 5.06 1.87 0.62
C ALA A 334 4.08 2.64 -0.29
N VAL A 335 4.50 3.76 -0.88
CA VAL A 335 3.67 4.54 -1.83
C VAL A 335 3.05 3.66 -2.92
N PRO A 336 3.80 2.88 -3.74
CA PRO A 336 3.19 2.02 -4.75
C PRO A 336 2.35 0.86 -4.15
N VAL A 337 2.58 0.47 -2.90
CA VAL A 337 1.76 -0.54 -2.23
C VAL A 337 0.39 0.04 -1.84
N VAL A 338 0.34 1.29 -1.36
CA VAL A 338 -0.91 2.02 -1.08
C VAL A 338 -1.73 2.18 -2.35
N GLU A 339 -1.10 2.62 -3.45
CA GLU A 339 -1.76 2.70 -4.77
C GLU A 339 -2.31 1.35 -5.23
N ALA A 340 -1.51 0.28 -5.10
CA ALA A 340 -1.90 -1.06 -5.50
C ALA A 340 -3.12 -1.56 -4.72
N MET A 341 -3.13 -1.37 -3.40
CA MET A 341 -4.25 -1.78 -2.56
C MET A 341 -5.51 -0.95 -2.82
N ALA A 342 -5.36 0.34 -3.12
CA ALA A 342 -6.46 1.18 -3.59
C ALA A 342 -7.02 0.67 -4.92
N ALA A 343 -6.16 0.36 -5.89
CA ALA A 343 -6.57 -0.15 -7.21
C ALA A 343 -7.33 -1.48 -7.11
N ILE A 344 -6.82 -2.44 -6.32
CA ILE A 344 -7.49 -3.72 -6.06
C ILE A 344 -8.89 -3.48 -5.48
N THR A 345 -9.00 -2.58 -4.50
CA THR A 345 -10.28 -2.29 -3.83
C THR A 345 -11.26 -1.61 -4.78
N ILE A 346 -10.82 -0.60 -5.53
CA ILE A 346 -11.70 0.14 -6.47
C ILE A 346 -12.17 -0.76 -7.60
N LEU A 347 -11.30 -1.59 -8.19
CA LEU A 347 -11.72 -2.52 -9.24
C LEU A 347 -12.73 -3.55 -8.71
N ASP A 348 -12.49 -4.11 -7.51
CA ASP A 348 -13.41 -5.07 -6.88
C ASP A 348 -14.81 -4.45 -6.67
N VAL A 349 -14.89 -3.26 -6.08
CA VAL A 349 -16.20 -2.60 -5.85
C VAL A 349 -16.84 -2.11 -7.15
N TYR A 350 -16.03 -1.71 -8.15
CA TYR A 350 -16.55 -1.37 -9.48
C TYR A 350 -17.22 -2.58 -10.14
N LEU A 351 -16.58 -3.73 -10.14
CA LEU A 351 -17.16 -4.97 -10.70
C LEU A 351 -18.43 -5.38 -9.95
N LEU A 352 -18.42 -5.27 -8.62
CA LEU A 352 -19.61 -5.52 -7.79
C LEU A 352 -20.76 -4.58 -8.16
N SER A 353 -20.49 -3.30 -8.36
CA SER A 353 -21.52 -2.30 -8.69
C SER A 353 -22.24 -2.58 -10.03
N ARG A 354 -21.58 -3.30 -10.95
CA ARG A 354 -22.18 -3.68 -12.25
C ARG A 354 -23.38 -4.62 -12.14
N SER A 355 -23.58 -5.24 -10.98
CA SER A 355 -24.73 -6.12 -10.71
C SER A 355 -25.92 -5.41 -10.03
N THR A 356 -25.77 -4.13 -9.65
CA THR A 356 -26.81 -3.44 -8.84
C THR A 356 -27.97 -2.89 -9.66
N GLN A 357 -27.78 -2.68 -10.96
CA GLN A 357 -28.84 -2.21 -11.86
C GLN A 357 -28.87 -3.04 -13.15
N MET A 358 -30.08 -3.53 -13.52
CA MET A 358 -30.27 -4.20 -14.81
C MET A 358 -30.20 -3.19 -15.95
N GLY A 359 -29.30 -3.38 -16.92
CA GLY A 359 -29.23 -2.57 -18.13
C GLY A 359 -28.28 -1.35 -18.10
N ARG A 360 -27.36 -1.27 -17.14
CA ARG A 360 -26.23 -0.31 -17.15
C ARG A 360 -24.92 -0.98 -17.52
#